data_391aa1d6eaa1040d60716a93ed5f28a5
#
_entry.id   391aa1d6eaa1040d60716a93ed5f28a5
#
_cell.length_a   1.000
_cell.length_b   1.000
_cell.length_c   1.000
_cell.angle_alpha   90.00
_cell.angle_beta   90.00
_cell.angle_gamma   90.00
#
_symmetry.space_group_name_H-M   'P 1'
#
loop_
_entity.id
_entity.type
_entity.pdbx_description
1 polymer ?
#
loop_
_entity_poly.entity_id
_entity_poly.type
_entity_poly.pdbx_seq_one_letter_code
_entity_poly.pdbx_strand_id
1 'polypeptide(L)'
;KKLTCMAPQHPFKACGESGVEMTEIFPHLSTVADEMCVVRSLKTEAINHDPAHTFLNTGTTISGRPSMGSWLLYGLGAETEELPGFVVLTSVGGGQNQPIASRQWHSGFLPSRFQGVEFHSKGDPVLYVNNAPGVNLERQRDVVDAVQQLNGIRNDVVDDPEIATRIAQYEMAFRMQTSVPSLMDLSDETEETLDMYGTRGSDGSFAANCLLARRLAERGTRFIQLYHRGWDHHGNIKNASAGTAKLVDQGAAALLKDLQQRDMLKDTLVVWACEFGRTPMAQGSGRDHHIKGYSMWMAGGGIKPGMTYGATDELGYNAVENVV
;
A
#
# COMPACT_ATOMS: atom_id res chain seq x y z
N LYS A 1 29.75 -6.58 -25.59
CA LYS A 1 29.71 -5.25 -24.95
C LYS A 1 30.26 -5.41 -23.55
N LYS A 2 31.17 -4.54 -23.10
CA LYS A 2 31.65 -4.53 -21.71
C LYS A 2 30.56 -3.89 -20.85
N LEU A 3 30.10 -4.59 -19.83
CA LEU A 3 29.16 -4.04 -18.86
C LEU A 3 29.89 -3.04 -17.98
N THR A 4 29.27 -1.88 -17.71
CA THR A 4 29.83 -0.82 -16.88
C THR A 4 28.93 -0.61 -15.68
N CYS A 5 29.48 -0.68 -14.47
CA CYS A 5 28.76 -0.33 -13.27
C CYS A 5 28.45 1.16 -13.26
N MET A 6 27.25 1.50 -12.88
CA MET A 6 26.82 2.89 -12.67
C MET A 6 26.97 3.21 -11.19
N ALA A 7 27.74 4.22 -10.87
CA ALA A 7 27.85 4.71 -9.49
C ALA A 7 26.49 5.21 -8.95
N PRO A 8 26.33 5.32 -7.64
CA PRO A 8 25.17 5.99 -7.03
C PRO A 8 24.97 7.37 -7.64
N GLN A 9 23.73 7.69 -8.01
CA GLN A 9 23.43 8.96 -8.68
C GLN A 9 23.17 10.11 -7.69
N HIS A 10 22.93 9.74 -6.44
CA HIS A 10 22.74 10.66 -5.31
C HIS A 10 23.59 10.20 -4.14
N PRO A 11 24.17 11.12 -3.36
CA PRO A 11 24.93 10.78 -2.16
C PRO A 11 24.06 10.03 -1.13
N PHE A 12 24.74 9.16 -0.38
CA PHE A 12 24.19 8.53 0.81
C PHE A 12 24.85 9.13 2.05
N LYS A 13 24.09 9.19 3.13
CA LYS A 13 24.58 9.63 4.43
C LYS A 13 23.96 8.78 5.53
N ALA A 14 24.66 8.64 6.63
CA ALA A 14 24.13 8.12 7.87
C ALA A 14 23.08 9.08 8.44
N CYS A 15 21.94 8.58 8.84
CA CYS A 15 20.81 9.33 9.33
C CYS A 15 20.43 8.84 10.73
N GLY A 16 19.91 9.76 11.56
CA GLY A 16 19.51 9.48 12.94
C GLY A 16 20.69 9.09 13.84
N GLU A 17 20.37 8.62 15.04
CA GLU A 17 21.33 8.07 15.99
C GLU A 17 21.77 6.65 15.61
N SER A 18 20.90 5.92 14.93
CA SER A 18 21.12 4.55 14.43
C SER A 18 22.17 4.48 13.31
N GLY A 19 22.39 5.58 12.59
CA GLY A 19 23.31 5.62 11.47
C GLY A 19 22.83 4.87 10.21
N VAL A 20 21.54 4.59 10.09
CA VAL A 20 20.95 3.98 8.88
C VAL A 20 21.26 4.86 7.66
N GLU A 21 21.89 4.26 6.64
CA GLU A 21 22.29 4.98 5.44
C GLU A 21 21.12 5.21 4.50
N MET A 22 20.84 6.48 4.18
CA MET A 22 19.81 6.89 3.25
C MET A 22 20.35 7.87 2.21
N THR A 23 19.73 7.85 1.03
CA THR A 23 20.07 8.83 -0.02
C THR A 23 19.43 10.19 0.26
N GLU A 24 20.12 11.27 -0.12
CA GLU A 24 19.71 12.67 0.10
C GLU A 24 18.37 13.05 -0.55
N ILE A 25 17.84 12.25 -1.49
CA ILE A 25 16.56 12.51 -2.14
C ILE A 25 15.34 12.23 -1.26
N PHE A 26 15.56 11.72 -0.04
CA PHE A 26 14.54 11.47 0.98
C PHE A 26 14.78 12.32 2.26
N PRO A 27 14.72 13.67 2.17
CA PRO A 27 15.02 14.54 3.31
C PRO A 27 14.04 14.38 4.48
N HIS A 28 12.76 14.08 4.22
CA HIS A 28 11.77 13.86 5.27
C HIS A 28 11.88 12.48 5.91
N LEU A 29 11.96 11.40 5.12
CA LEU A 29 12.16 10.04 5.63
C LEU A 29 13.45 9.92 6.43
N SER A 30 14.51 10.65 6.08
CA SER A 30 15.76 10.66 6.84
C SER A 30 15.59 11.13 8.30
N THR A 31 14.54 11.89 8.60
CA THR A 31 14.23 12.37 9.97
C THR A 31 13.57 11.30 10.85
N VAL A 32 13.15 10.18 10.28
CA VAL A 32 12.54 9.04 10.99
C VAL A 32 13.34 7.74 10.77
N ALA A 33 14.61 7.87 10.38
CA ALA A 33 15.49 6.72 10.10
C ALA A 33 15.65 5.77 11.31
N ASP A 34 15.59 6.31 12.52
CA ASP A 34 15.71 5.55 13.76
C ASP A 34 14.52 4.62 14.03
N GLU A 35 13.38 4.86 13.38
CA GLU A 35 12.19 3.99 13.46
C GLU A 35 12.22 2.85 12.44
N MET A 36 13.18 2.84 11.51
CA MET A 36 13.20 1.93 10.38
C MET A 36 14.11 0.74 10.60
N CYS A 37 13.69 -0.41 10.10
CA CYS A 37 14.54 -1.55 9.77
C CYS A 37 14.69 -1.62 8.25
N VAL A 38 15.89 -1.40 7.72
CA VAL A 38 16.18 -1.48 6.29
C VAL A 38 16.72 -2.86 5.95
N VAL A 39 15.95 -3.65 5.19
CA VAL A 39 16.35 -4.97 4.70
C VAL A 39 17.00 -4.80 3.33
N ARG A 40 18.28 -5.21 3.19
CA ARG A 40 19.09 -5.04 1.98
C ARG A 40 19.29 -6.33 1.17
N SER A 41 18.71 -7.42 1.62
CA SER A 41 19.01 -8.76 1.11
C SER A 41 17.82 -9.49 0.52
N LEU A 42 16.84 -8.75 -0.01
CA LEU A 42 15.71 -9.37 -0.69
C LEU A 42 16.09 -9.88 -2.08
N LYS A 43 15.47 -10.99 -2.47
CA LYS A 43 15.44 -11.49 -3.84
C LYS A 43 14.02 -11.86 -4.24
N THR A 44 13.77 -11.95 -5.55
CA THR A 44 12.46 -12.31 -6.09
C THR A 44 12.63 -13.25 -7.31
N GLU A 45 11.52 -13.78 -7.82
CA GLU A 45 11.54 -14.76 -8.91
C GLU A 45 11.19 -14.19 -10.27
N ALA A 46 10.59 -13.01 -10.33
CA ALA A 46 10.08 -12.43 -11.57
C ALA A 46 10.76 -11.09 -11.89
N ILE A 47 11.18 -10.93 -13.16
CA ILE A 47 11.88 -9.75 -13.65
C ILE A 47 10.97 -8.77 -14.42
N ASN A 48 9.76 -9.17 -14.74
CA ASN A 48 8.75 -8.33 -15.39
C ASN A 48 7.73 -7.85 -14.36
N HIS A 49 7.27 -6.60 -14.48
CA HIS A 49 6.38 -5.97 -13.51
C HIS A 49 5.15 -6.79 -13.16
N ASP A 50 4.39 -7.28 -14.13
CA ASP A 50 3.14 -7.97 -13.89
C ASP A 50 3.28 -9.27 -13.04
N PRO A 51 4.12 -10.24 -13.42
CA PRO A 51 4.35 -11.42 -12.58
C PRO A 51 5.07 -11.08 -11.27
N ALA A 52 5.91 -10.02 -11.23
CA ALA A 52 6.60 -9.60 -10.02
C ALA A 52 5.64 -8.95 -9.01
N HIS A 53 4.72 -8.10 -9.47
CA HIS A 53 3.63 -7.58 -8.63
C HIS A 53 2.74 -8.71 -8.12
N THR A 54 2.44 -9.70 -8.96
CA THR A 54 1.67 -10.88 -8.55
C THR A 54 2.41 -11.65 -7.45
N PHE A 55 3.73 -11.87 -7.62
CA PHE A 55 4.56 -12.53 -6.61
C PHE A 55 4.59 -11.76 -5.29
N LEU A 56 4.86 -10.45 -5.33
CA LEU A 56 4.91 -9.60 -4.15
C LEU A 56 3.61 -9.65 -3.33
N ASN A 57 2.46 -9.70 -4.01
CA ASN A 57 1.16 -9.66 -3.35
C ASN A 57 0.60 -11.02 -2.96
N THR A 58 1.05 -12.12 -3.59
CA THR A 58 0.42 -13.45 -3.43
C THR A 58 1.40 -14.58 -3.10
N GLY A 59 2.72 -14.33 -3.12
CA GLY A 59 3.77 -15.33 -2.94
C GLY A 59 3.96 -16.26 -4.13
N THR A 60 3.37 -15.96 -5.30
CA THR A 60 3.52 -16.74 -6.54
C THR A 60 3.42 -15.84 -7.76
N THR A 61 4.06 -16.22 -8.86
CA THR A 61 3.96 -15.52 -10.14
C THR A 61 2.68 -15.88 -10.92
N ILE A 62 1.90 -16.85 -10.43
CA ILE A 62 0.69 -17.35 -11.08
C ILE A 62 -0.53 -16.62 -10.52
N SER A 63 -1.31 -15.98 -11.39
CA SER A 63 -2.56 -15.30 -11.02
C SER A 63 -3.62 -16.29 -10.47
N GLY A 64 -4.53 -15.76 -9.62
CA GLY A 64 -5.65 -16.52 -9.06
C GLY A 64 -5.43 -17.01 -7.63
N ARG A 65 -4.26 -16.73 -7.03
CA ARG A 65 -4.03 -16.95 -5.60
C ARG A 65 -4.53 -15.77 -4.78
N PRO A 66 -4.97 -15.99 -3.52
CA PRO A 66 -5.35 -14.88 -2.65
C PRO A 66 -4.17 -13.95 -2.38
N SER A 67 -4.46 -12.66 -2.34
CA SER A 67 -3.47 -11.66 -1.93
C SER A 67 -3.17 -11.73 -0.43
N MET A 68 -2.06 -11.15 -0.02
CA MET A 68 -1.64 -11.09 1.40
C MET A 68 -2.74 -10.50 2.28
N GLY A 69 -3.36 -9.37 1.87
CA GLY A 69 -4.47 -8.78 2.61
C GLY A 69 -5.68 -9.70 2.73
N SER A 70 -5.99 -10.46 1.67
CA SER A 70 -7.07 -11.46 1.70
C SER A 70 -6.79 -12.59 2.70
N TRP A 71 -5.55 -13.08 2.76
CA TRP A 71 -5.14 -14.09 3.74
C TRP A 71 -5.20 -13.57 5.17
N LEU A 72 -4.76 -12.31 5.40
CA LEU A 72 -4.85 -11.69 6.73
C LEU A 72 -6.29 -11.55 7.20
N LEU A 73 -7.20 -11.10 6.33
CA LEU A 73 -8.61 -11.05 6.66
C LEU A 73 -9.24 -12.43 6.90
N TYR A 74 -8.85 -13.42 6.10
CA TYR A 74 -9.35 -14.79 6.29
C TYR A 74 -8.93 -15.37 7.64
N GLY A 75 -7.66 -15.17 8.03
CA GLY A 75 -7.11 -15.73 9.26
C GLY A 75 -7.42 -14.94 10.53
N LEU A 76 -7.48 -13.61 10.45
CA LEU A 76 -7.58 -12.73 11.61
C LEU A 76 -8.92 -11.97 11.70
N GLY A 77 -9.71 -11.97 10.63
CA GLY A 77 -10.94 -11.18 10.54
C GLY A 77 -10.70 -9.68 10.38
N ALA A 78 -11.76 -8.89 10.34
CA ALA A 78 -11.74 -7.43 10.40
C ALA A 78 -11.87 -6.95 11.83
N GLU A 79 -11.34 -5.76 12.15
CA GLU A 79 -11.50 -5.08 13.44
C GLU A 79 -12.62 -4.03 13.39
N THR A 80 -13.19 -3.81 12.23
CA THR A 80 -14.29 -2.89 12.00
C THR A 80 -15.41 -3.57 11.23
N GLU A 81 -16.65 -3.17 11.52
CA GLU A 81 -17.84 -3.56 10.77
C GLU A 81 -18.32 -2.45 9.82
N GLU A 82 -17.77 -1.23 9.96
CA GLU A 82 -18.23 -0.02 9.26
C GLU A 82 -17.45 0.24 7.96
N LEU A 83 -16.23 -0.32 7.85
CA LEU A 83 -15.33 -0.16 6.72
C LEU A 83 -14.78 -1.52 6.28
N PRO A 84 -14.35 -1.65 5.01
CA PRO A 84 -13.66 -2.86 4.59
C PRO A 84 -12.40 -3.10 5.42
N GLY A 85 -12.17 -4.35 5.83
CA GLY A 85 -10.95 -4.71 6.56
C GLY A 85 -9.68 -4.69 5.70
N PHE A 86 -9.83 -4.65 4.37
CA PHE A 86 -8.75 -4.48 3.39
C PHE A 86 -9.08 -3.37 2.40
N VAL A 87 -8.33 -2.27 2.45
CA VAL A 87 -8.48 -1.09 1.58
C VAL A 87 -7.24 -0.90 0.72
N VAL A 88 -7.44 -0.54 -0.53
CA VAL A 88 -6.38 -0.25 -1.50
C VAL A 88 -6.49 1.20 -1.95
N LEU A 89 -5.36 1.90 -2.01
CA LEU A 89 -5.25 3.28 -2.42
C LEU A 89 -4.21 3.40 -3.54
N THR A 90 -4.61 3.97 -4.68
CA THR A 90 -3.69 4.25 -5.78
C THR A 90 -3.53 5.75 -5.93
N SER A 91 -2.29 6.25 -5.78
CA SER A 91 -2.04 7.69 -5.92
C SER A 91 -1.98 8.13 -7.39
N VAL A 92 -2.41 9.36 -7.65
CA VAL A 92 -2.26 10.02 -8.95
C VAL A 92 -0.82 10.50 -9.15
N GLY A 93 -0.38 10.60 -10.39
CA GLY A 93 0.96 11.09 -10.76
C GLY A 93 1.97 9.97 -11.02
N GLY A 94 3.21 10.38 -11.33
CA GLY A 94 4.32 9.47 -11.47
C GLY A 94 4.43 8.73 -12.82
N GLY A 95 4.62 9.41 -13.93
CA GLY A 95 5.20 8.88 -15.17
C GLY A 95 4.53 7.64 -15.78
N GLN A 96 5.26 6.54 -15.89
CA GLN A 96 4.80 5.31 -16.54
C GLN A 96 3.61 4.65 -15.86
N ASN A 97 2.66 4.16 -16.66
CA ASN A 97 1.58 3.29 -16.20
C ASN A 97 2.13 1.90 -15.88
N GLN A 98 2.41 1.64 -14.62
CA GLN A 98 2.71 0.30 -14.14
C GLN A 98 1.43 -0.56 -14.09
N PRO A 99 1.52 -1.89 -14.26
CA PRO A 99 0.35 -2.77 -14.30
C PRO A 99 -0.26 -3.00 -12.91
N ILE A 100 -0.74 -1.93 -12.27
CA ILE A 100 -1.51 -2.01 -11.04
C ILE A 100 -2.95 -2.36 -11.41
N ALA A 101 -3.45 -3.47 -10.92
CA ALA A 101 -4.77 -3.99 -11.26
C ALA A 101 -5.37 -4.81 -10.12
N SER A 102 -6.69 -4.99 -10.13
CA SER A 102 -7.46 -5.65 -9.07
C SER A 102 -7.00 -7.07 -8.72
N ARG A 103 -6.33 -7.79 -9.64
CA ARG A 103 -5.74 -9.09 -9.34
C ARG A 103 -4.69 -9.06 -8.21
N GLN A 104 -4.14 -7.89 -7.89
CA GLN A 104 -3.13 -7.72 -6.83
C GLN A 104 -3.75 -7.67 -5.43
N TRP A 105 -5.06 -7.40 -5.35
CA TRP A 105 -5.82 -7.41 -4.09
C TRP A 105 -7.06 -8.30 -4.12
N HIS A 106 -7.10 -9.22 -5.07
CA HIS A 106 -8.20 -10.17 -5.24
C HIS A 106 -8.13 -11.28 -4.18
N SER A 107 -9.31 -11.82 -3.82
CA SER A 107 -9.42 -12.92 -2.87
C SER A 107 -8.97 -14.29 -3.43
N GLY A 108 -8.69 -14.40 -4.74
CA GLY A 108 -8.32 -15.66 -5.38
C GLY A 108 -9.41 -16.70 -5.22
N PHE A 109 -9.07 -17.83 -4.63
CA PHE A 109 -10.01 -18.93 -4.32
C PHE A 109 -10.73 -18.78 -2.96
N LEU A 110 -10.39 -17.75 -2.16
CA LEU A 110 -11.14 -17.42 -0.95
C LEU A 110 -12.44 -16.69 -1.31
N PRO A 111 -13.47 -16.76 -0.45
CA PRO A 111 -14.69 -15.97 -0.64
C PRO A 111 -14.41 -14.49 -0.92
N SER A 112 -15.19 -13.88 -1.80
CA SER A 112 -14.96 -12.53 -2.29
C SER A 112 -15.06 -11.43 -1.21
N ARG A 113 -15.66 -11.73 -0.04
CA ARG A 113 -15.68 -10.83 1.13
C ARG A 113 -14.29 -10.51 1.69
N PHE A 114 -13.26 -11.27 1.34
CA PHE A 114 -11.89 -11.06 1.81
C PHE A 114 -11.02 -10.27 0.83
N GLN A 115 -11.55 -9.88 -0.34
CA GLN A 115 -10.79 -9.08 -1.29
C GLN A 115 -10.66 -7.62 -0.85
N GLY A 116 -9.61 -6.95 -1.35
CA GLY A 116 -9.42 -5.52 -1.14
C GLY A 116 -10.45 -4.67 -1.88
N VAL A 117 -10.85 -3.57 -1.27
CA VAL A 117 -11.72 -2.55 -1.87
C VAL A 117 -10.88 -1.32 -2.20
N GLU A 118 -10.90 -0.90 -3.46
CA GLU A 118 -10.17 0.29 -3.88
C GLU A 118 -10.92 1.56 -3.49
N PHE A 119 -10.21 2.46 -2.78
CA PHE A 119 -10.66 3.79 -2.40
C PHE A 119 -9.86 4.84 -3.17
N HIS A 120 -10.46 5.98 -3.41
CA HIS A 120 -9.83 7.11 -4.07
C HIS A 120 -9.81 8.32 -3.13
N SER A 121 -8.64 8.95 -2.97
CA SER A 121 -8.53 10.22 -2.25
C SER A 121 -8.81 11.43 -3.15
N LYS A 122 -9.37 11.21 -4.35
CA LYS A 122 -9.80 12.25 -5.28
C LYS A 122 -11.09 11.84 -5.98
N GLY A 123 -12.07 12.72 -5.98
CA GLY A 123 -13.40 12.44 -6.55
C GLY A 123 -14.24 11.57 -5.62
N ASP A 124 -15.06 10.69 -6.18
CA ASP A 124 -15.86 9.74 -5.40
C ASP A 124 -14.92 8.73 -4.71
N PRO A 125 -14.93 8.66 -3.38
CA PRO A 125 -14.01 7.79 -2.63
C PRO A 125 -14.19 6.31 -2.96
N VAL A 126 -15.41 5.88 -3.19
CA VAL A 126 -15.79 4.53 -3.60
C VAL A 126 -16.84 4.64 -4.68
N LEU A 127 -16.64 3.91 -5.77
CA LEU A 127 -17.61 3.92 -6.87
C LEU A 127 -18.98 3.38 -6.40
N TYR A 128 -20.04 4.09 -6.78
CA TYR A 128 -21.43 3.72 -6.48
C TYR A 128 -21.80 3.68 -5.00
N VAL A 129 -21.04 4.33 -4.12
CA VAL A 129 -21.39 4.41 -2.70
C VAL A 129 -22.61 5.29 -2.45
N ASN A 130 -22.84 6.29 -3.28
CA ASN A 130 -23.96 7.21 -3.15
C ASN A 130 -25.26 6.57 -3.67
N ASN A 131 -26.37 6.91 -3.03
CA ASN A 131 -27.70 6.50 -3.49
C ASN A 131 -28.05 7.12 -4.85
N ALA A 132 -28.87 6.43 -5.62
CA ALA A 132 -29.46 6.98 -6.82
C ALA A 132 -30.31 8.24 -6.51
N PRO A 133 -30.43 9.21 -7.42
CA PRO A 133 -31.28 10.38 -7.22
C PRO A 133 -32.69 10.00 -6.78
N GLY A 134 -33.17 10.62 -5.68
CA GLY A 134 -34.51 10.37 -5.13
C GLY A 134 -34.60 9.15 -4.17
N VAL A 135 -33.49 8.47 -3.91
CA VAL A 135 -33.41 7.40 -2.91
C VAL A 135 -32.72 7.94 -1.64
N ASN A 136 -33.44 7.97 -0.52
CA ASN A 136 -32.87 8.29 0.79
C ASN A 136 -32.31 7.04 1.49
N LEU A 137 -31.64 7.21 2.62
CA LEU A 137 -31.03 6.10 3.37
C LEU A 137 -32.08 5.07 3.85
N GLU A 138 -33.25 5.50 4.29
CA GLU A 138 -34.32 4.62 4.74
C GLU A 138 -34.79 3.70 3.61
N ARG A 139 -35.10 4.28 2.45
CA ARG A 139 -35.49 3.50 1.27
C ARG A 139 -34.38 2.57 0.78
N GLN A 140 -33.14 3.01 0.88
CA GLN A 140 -31.98 2.15 0.54
C GLN A 140 -31.88 0.97 1.53
N ARG A 141 -32.12 1.20 2.82
CA ARG A 141 -32.18 0.13 3.84
C ARG A 141 -33.26 -0.88 3.52
N ASP A 142 -34.47 -0.43 3.17
CA ASP A 142 -35.57 -1.32 2.78
C ASP A 142 -35.19 -2.21 1.58
N VAL A 143 -34.47 -1.64 0.61
CA VAL A 143 -33.99 -2.40 -0.56
C VAL A 143 -32.96 -3.45 -0.15
N VAL A 144 -32.00 -3.08 0.70
CA VAL A 144 -30.97 -4.01 1.20
C VAL A 144 -31.61 -5.15 1.99
N ASP A 145 -32.57 -4.84 2.87
CA ASP A 145 -33.30 -5.83 3.67
C ASP A 145 -34.12 -6.79 2.80
N ALA A 146 -34.79 -6.28 1.77
CA ALA A 146 -35.53 -7.11 0.82
C ALA A 146 -34.61 -8.05 0.03
N VAL A 147 -33.45 -7.55 -0.44
CA VAL A 147 -32.44 -8.35 -1.13
C VAL A 147 -31.85 -9.42 -0.21
N GLN A 148 -31.60 -9.09 1.05
CA GLN A 148 -31.11 -10.04 2.04
C GLN A 148 -32.13 -11.17 2.32
N GLN A 149 -33.41 -10.82 2.46
CA GLN A 149 -34.49 -11.82 2.65
C GLN A 149 -34.59 -12.76 1.44
N LEU A 150 -34.54 -12.24 0.21
CA LEU A 150 -34.55 -13.04 -1.01
C LEU A 150 -33.34 -13.97 -1.10
N ASN A 151 -32.16 -13.46 -0.78
CA ASN A 151 -30.93 -14.26 -0.74
C ASN A 151 -30.99 -15.33 0.37
N GLY A 152 -31.56 -15.02 1.53
CA GLY A 152 -31.79 -15.99 2.61
C GLY A 152 -32.67 -17.16 2.16
N ILE A 153 -33.84 -16.86 1.56
CA ILE A 153 -34.73 -17.88 1.00
C ILE A 153 -34.01 -18.77 -0.03
N ARG A 154 -33.19 -18.16 -0.89
CA ARG A 154 -32.41 -18.90 -1.86
C ARG A 154 -31.35 -19.79 -1.20
N ASN A 155 -30.68 -19.29 -0.16
CA ASN A 155 -29.64 -20.02 0.56
C ASN A 155 -30.18 -21.26 1.25
N ASP A 156 -31.40 -21.18 1.82
CA ASP A 156 -32.08 -22.31 2.43
C ASP A 156 -32.35 -23.47 1.45
N VAL A 157 -32.37 -23.17 0.16
CA VAL A 157 -32.62 -24.17 -0.90
C VAL A 157 -31.30 -24.66 -1.53
N VAL A 158 -30.31 -23.77 -1.73
CA VAL A 158 -29.10 -24.05 -2.54
C VAL A 158 -27.89 -24.35 -1.64
N ASP A 159 -27.85 -23.80 -0.42
CA ASP A 159 -26.72 -23.89 0.53
C ASP A 159 -25.37 -23.51 -0.11
N ASP A 160 -25.34 -22.33 -0.77
CA ASP A 160 -24.15 -21.81 -1.45
C ASP A 160 -23.47 -20.74 -0.57
N PRO A 161 -22.22 -20.97 -0.11
CA PRO A 161 -21.47 -20.00 0.71
C PRO A 161 -21.33 -18.60 0.09
N GLU A 162 -21.39 -18.48 -1.24
CA GLU A 162 -21.36 -17.20 -1.94
C GLU A 162 -22.62 -16.36 -1.71
N ILE A 163 -23.74 -16.96 -1.37
CA ILE A 163 -24.97 -16.22 -1.02
C ILE A 163 -24.75 -15.47 0.28
N ALA A 164 -24.19 -16.11 1.31
CA ALA A 164 -23.84 -15.47 2.57
C ALA A 164 -22.82 -14.34 2.36
N THR A 165 -21.85 -14.54 1.48
CA THR A 165 -20.86 -13.52 1.08
C THR A 165 -21.54 -12.30 0.43
N ARG A 166 -22.51 -12.49 -0.47
CA ARG A 166 -23.27 -11.40 -1.10
C ARG A 166 -24.09 -10.61 -0.09
N ILE A 167 -24.74 -11.29 0.85
CA ILE A 167 -25.49 -10.63 1.93
C ILE A 167 -24.55 -9.71 2.71
N ALA A 168 -23.39 -10.20 3.13
CA ALA A 168 -22.39 -9.42 3.86
C ALA A 168 -21.86 -8.23 3.04
N GLN A 169 -21.68 -8.39 1.72
CA GLN A 169 -21.23 -7.31 0.82
C GLN A 169 -22.28 -6.20 0.67
N TYR A 170 -23.55 -6.53 0.55
CA TYR A 170 -24.62 -5.52 0.50
C TYR A 170 -24.70 -4.73 1.82
N GLU A 171 -24.58 -5.41 2.95
CA GLU A 171 -24.55 -4.75 4.26
C GLU A 171 -23.34 -3.82 4.40
N MET A 172 -22.16 -4.28 4.03
CA MET A 172 -20.96 -3.46 4.03
C MET A 172 -21.12 -2.22 3.13
N ALA A 173 -21.62 -2.39 1.91
CA ALA A 173 -21.84 -1.29 0.98
C ALA A 173 -22.83 -0.26 1.57
N PHE A 174 -23.86 -0.70 2.25
CA PHE A 174 -24.82 0.19 2.94
C PHE A 174 -24.15 0.98 4.08
N ARG A 175 -23.38 0.31 4.94
CA ARG A 175 -22.64 0.96 6.05
C ARG A 175 -21.63 1.99 5.52
N MET A 176 -20.97 1.69 4.42
CA MET A 176 -20.01 2.60 3.77
C MET A 176 -20.65 3.92 3.32
N GLN A 177 -21.95 3.97 3.06
CA GLN A 177 -22.63 5.22 2.68
C GLN A 177 -22.53 6.31 3.77
N THR A 178 -22.39 5.91 5.02
CA THR A 178 -22.22 6.84 6.16
C THR A 178 -20.76 6.94 6.59
N SER A 179 -20.06 5.81 6.68
CA SER A 179 -18.69 5.74 7.22
C SER A 179 -17.65 6.36 6.27
N VAL A 180 -17.82 6.22 4.95
CA VAL A 180 -16.87 6.77 3.97
C VAL A 180 -16.90 8.31 3.92
N PRO A 181 -18.04 9.00 3.88
CA PRO A 181 -18.05 10.47 4.00
C PRO A 181 -17.38 10.97 5.28
N SER A 182 -17.64 10.34 6.43
CA SER A 182 -16.97 10.67 7.69
C SER A 182 -15.46 10.40 7.68
N LEU A 183 -15.01 9.35 7.00
CA LEU A 183 -13.59 9.07 6.80
C LEU A 183 -12.90 10.17 5.99
N MET A 184 -13.58 10.70 4.96
CA MET A 184 -13.04 11.70 4.03
C MET A 184 -13.15 13.13 4.55
N ASP A 185 -13.98 13.38 5.55
CA ASP A 185 -14.07 14.69 6.20
C ASP A 185 -12.81 14.94 7.05
N LEU A 186 -12.05 15.97 6.68
CA LEU A 186 -10.81 16.37 7.37
C LEU A 186 -11.01 17.55 8.32
N SER A 187 -12.24 17.95 8.60
CA SER A 187 -12.55 19.09 9.49
C SER A 187 -12.07 18.88 10.92
N ASP A 188 -11.82 17.64 11.32
CA ASP A 188 -11.27 17.24 12.62
C ASP A 188 -9.73 17.18 12.65
N GLU A 189 -9.06 17.36 11.50
CA GLU A 189 -7.59 17.38 11.44
C GLU A 189 -7.06 18.78 11.76
N THR A 190 -5.95 18.85 12.50
CA THR A 190 -5.29 20.13 12.77
C THR A 190 -4.48 20.62 11.57
N GLU A 191 -4.26 21.93 11.48
CA GLU A 191 -3.38 22.52 10.45
C GLU A 191 -1.97 21.93 10.52
N GLU A 192 -1.44 21.67 11.74
CA GLU A 192 -0.12 21.06 11.92
C GLU A 192 -0.08 19.65 11.31
N THR A 193 -1.15 18.85 11.48
CA THR A 193 -1.25 17.53 10.86
C THR A 193 -1.27 17.65 9.35
N LEU A 194 -2.09 18.53 8.80
CA LEU A 194 -2.20 18.74 7.35
C LEU A 194 -0.89 19.23 6.75
N ASP A 195 -0.18 20.15 7.42
CA ASP A 195 1.13 20.64 7.00
C ASP A 195 2.22 19.56 7.09
N MET A 196 2.18 18.72 8.13
CA MET A 196 3.11 17.60 8.28
C MET A 196 3.00 16.64 7.10
N TYR A 197 1.80 16.28 6.67
CA TYR A 197 1.59 15.45 5.47
C TYR A 197 1.87 16.21 4.16
N GLY A 198 1.72 17.52 4.13
CA GLY A 198 1.87 18.34 2.93
C GLY A 198 0.68 18.21 1.97
N THR A 199 -0.53 17.99 2.51
CA THR A 199 -1.77 17.88 1.74
C THR A 199 -2.94 18.49 2.50
N ARG A 200 -3.96 18.90 1.77
CA ARG A 200 -5.28 19.28 2.32
C ARG A 200 -6.35 18.19 2.02
N GLY A 201 -5.91 17.00 1.59
CA GLY A 201 -6.77 15.89 1.21
C GLY A 201 -7.42 16.05 -0.16
N SER A 202 -8.13 15.03 -0.61
CA SER A 202 -8.97 15.01 -1.83
C SER A 202 -8.24 15.35 -3.15
N ASP A 203 -6.90 15.36 -3.16
CA ASP A 203 -6.07 15.67 -4.33
C ASP A 203 -5.56 14.42 -5.06
N GLY A 204 -5.70 13.23 -4.47
CA GLY A 204 -5.23 11.97 -5.02
C GLY A 204 -3.72 11.76 -4.89
N SER A 205 -2.99 12.63 -4.18
CA SER A 205 -1.55 12.51 -3.98
C SER A 205 -1.21 11.32 -3.08
N PHE A 206 0.06 10.89 -3.09
CA PHE A 206 0.54 9.90 -2.15
C PHE A 206 0.44 10.39 -0.70
N ALA A 207 0.66 11.67 -0.46
CA ALA A 207 0.51 12.30 0.85
C ALA A 207 -0.94 12.22 1.37
N ALA A 208 -1.93 12.53 0.52
CA ALA A 208 -3.35 12.38 0.85
C ALA A 208 -3.69 10.91 1.15
N ASN A 209 -3.14 9.96 0.39
CA ASN A 209 -3.33 8.54 0.65
C ASN A 209 -2.68 8.09 1.98
N CYS A 210 -1.52 8.64 2.36
CA CYS A 210 -0.90 8.37 3.66
C CYS A 210 -1.76 8.89 4.83
N LEU A 211 -2.30 10.11 4.71
CA LEU A 211 -3.25 10.64 5.71
C LEU A 211 -4.50 9.76 5.81
N LEU A 212 -5.07 9.37 4.67
CA LEU A 212 -6.22 8.48 4.63
C LEU A 212 -5.92 7.10 5.22
N ALA A 213 -4.71 6.56 4.99
CA ALA A 213 -4.28 5.30 5.57
C ALA A 213 -4.23 5.35 7.11
N ARG A 214 -3.72 6.44 7.69
CA ARG A 214 -3.74 6.62 9.15
C ARG A 214 -5.19 6.67 9.67
N ARG A 215 -6.09 7.42 9.02
CA ARG A 215 -7.51 7.51 9.39
C ARG A 215 -8.25 6.17 9.25
N LEU A 216 -7.91 5.37 8.25
CA LEU A 216 -8.40 4.00 8.09
C LEU A 216 -7.93 3.09 9.22
N ALA A 217 -6.63 3.16 9.58
CA ALA A 217 -6.07 2.39 10.69
C ALA A 217 -6.73 2.73 12.03
N GLU A 218 -6.96 4.02 12.31
CA GLU A 218 -7.70 4.47 13.50
C GLU A 218 -9.13 3.91 13.60
N ARG A 219 -9.74 3.59 12.44
CA ARG A 219 -11.09 3.04 12.35
C ARG A 219 -11.12 1.51 12.23
N GLY A 220 -9.97 0.84 12.43
CA GLY A 220 -9.88 -0.61 12.48
C GLY A 220 -9.80 -1.30 11.11
N THR A 221 -9.44 -0.59 10.04
CA THR A 221 -9.06 -1.26 8.78
C THR A 221 -7.76 -2.01 8.98
N ARG A 222 -7.80 -3.35 8.87
CA ARG A 222 -6.67 -4.22 9.23
C ARG A 222 -5.52 -4.19 8.23
N PHE A 223 -5.81 -4.11 6.94
CA PHE A 223 -4.81 -4.11 5.89
C PHE A 223 -5.06 -2.96 4.91
N ILE A 224 -4.07 -2.08 4.76
CA ILE A 224 -4.16 -0.89 3.92
C ILE A 224 -2.97 -0.93 2.97
N GLN A 225 -3.24 -0.90 1.66
CA GLN A 225 -2.22 -1.01 0.64
C GLN A 225 -2.19 0.24 -0.24
N LEU A 226 -1.05 0.93 -0.26
CA LEU A 226 -0.83 2.12 -1.05
C LEU A 226 0.03 1.80 -2.26
N TYR A 227 -0.40 2.22 -3.45
CA TYR A 227 0.38 2.12 -4.67
C TYR A 227 0.79 3.50 -5.17
N HIS A 228 2.08 3.64 -5.49
CA HIS A 228 2.62 4.81 -6.18
C HIS A 228 3.45 4.39 -7.39
N ARG A 229 3.10 4.91 -8.57
CA ARG A 229 3.74 4.59 -9.85
C ARG A 229 4.98 5.45 -10.10
N GLY A 230 5.72 5.13 -11.18
CA GLY A 230 6.75 6.00 -11.72
C GLY A 230 8.15 5.72 -11.23
N TRP A 231 8.45 4.51 -10.75
CA TRP A 231 9.78 4.11 -10.28
C TRP A 231 10.61 3.33 -11.32
N ASP A 232 10.06 3.10 -12.51
CA ASP A 232 10.72 2.32 -13.58
C ASP A 232 11.64 3.18 -14.45
N HIS A 233 12.82 3.50 -13.93
CA HIS A 233 13.74 4.45 -14.53
C HIS A 233 14.82 3.78 -15.40
N HIS A 234 14.46 3.38 -16.62
CA HIS A 234 15.39 2.89 -17.65
C HIS A 234 16.21 4.01 -18.30
N GLY A 235 15.90 5.26 -18.04
CA GLY A 235 16.63 6.43 -18.51
C GLY A 235 16.49 7.60 -17.56
N ASN A 236 17.43 8.57 -17.64
CA ASN A 236 17.44 9.79 -16.82
C ASN A 236 17.25 9.54 -15.30
N ILE A 237 17.81 8.42 -14.81
CA ILE A 237 17.53 7.92 -13.45
C ILE A 237 17.83 8.97 -12.38
N LYS A 238 18.85 9.81 -12.56
CA LYS A 238 19.21 10.84 -11.59
C LYS A 238 18.07 11.82 -11.31
N ASN A 239 17.48 12.41 -12.34
CA ASN A 239 16.42 13.39 -12.17
C ASN A 239 15.07 12.72 -11.93
N ALA A 240 14.83 11.59 -12.59
CA ALA A 240 13.56 10.86 -12.47
C ALA A 240 13.37 10.30 -11.07
N SER A 241 14.40 9.68 -10.45
CA SER A 241 14.30 9.17 -9.08
C SER A 241 14.10 10.28 -8.05
N ALA A 242 14.81 11.42 -8.19
CA ALA A 242 14.60 12.57 -7.32
C ALA A 242 13.19 13.15 -7.45
N GLY A 243 12.66 13.21 -8.69
CA GLY A 243 11.28 13.66 -8.95
C GLY A 243 10.24 12.75 -8.30
N THR A 244 10.38 11.44 -8.44
CA THR A 244 9.45 10.47 -7.83
C THR A 244 9.59 10.44 -6.31
N ALA A 245 10.82 10.49 -5.79
CA ALA A 245 11.07 10.56 -4.34
C ALA A 245 10.36 11.74 -3.69
N LYS A 246 10.43 12.92 -4.32
CA LYS A 246 9.76 14.13 -3.82
C LYS A 246 8.24 13.96 -3.66
N LEU A 247 7.60 13.13 -4.46
CA LEU A 247 6.15 12.91 -4.39
C LEU A 247 5.73 12.06 -3.19
N VAL A 248 6.65 11.27 -2.63
CA VAL A 248 6.32 10.26 -1.61
C VAL A 248 6.99 10.50 -0.26
N ASP A 249 8.11 11.21 -0.24
CA ASP A 249 8.99 11.36 0.92
C ASP A 249 8.27 11.99 2.13
N GLN A 250 7.63 13.14 1.93
CA GLN A 250 6.96 13.85 3.03
C GLN A 250 5.77 13.06 3.57
N GLY A 251 4.92 12.52 2.71
CA GLY A 251 3.74 11.74 3.12
C GLY A 251 4.12 10.47 3.88
N ALA A 252 5.15 9.74 3.43
CA ALA A 252 5.63 8.55 4.12
C ALA A 252 6.23 8.87 5.50
N ALA A 253 7.04 9.91 5.59
CA ALA A 253 7.61 10.35 6.87
C ALA A 253 6.52 10.83 7.85
N ALA A 254 5.53 11.57 7.33
CA ALA A 254 4.40 12.05 8.11
C ALA A 254 3.57 10.88 8.67
N LEU A 255 3.34 9.84 7.87
CA LEU A 255 2.61 8.65 8.33
C LEU A 255 3.30 8.01 9.55
N LEU A 256 4.63 7.81 9.51
CA LEU A 256 5.36 7.26 10.64
C LEU A 256 5.30 8.16 11.88
N LYS A 257 5.49 9.48 11.70
CA LYS A 257 5.41 10.45 12.80
C LYS A 257 4.02 10.51 13.44
N ASP A 258 2.98 10.53 12.61
CA ASP A 258 1.59 10.61 13.09
C ASP A 258 1.18 9.35 13.84
N LEU A 259 1.53 8.17 13.30
CA LEU A 259 1.32 6.90 14.00
C LEU A 259 2.09 6.85 15.33
N GLN A 260 3.31 7.37 15.39
CA GLN A 260 4.10 7.44 16.62
C GLN A 260 3.47 8.40 17.63
N GLN A 261 3.09 9.62 17.22
CA GLN A 261 2.46 10.62 18.09
C GLN A 261 1.12 10.14 18.68
N ARG A 262 0.41 9.28 17.96
CA ARG A 262 -0.86 8.68 18.38
C ARG A 262 -0.71 7.36 19.15
N ASP A 263 0.53 6.95 19.45
CA ASP A 263 0.84 5.65 20.10
C ASP A 263 0.33 4.42 19.30
N MET A 264 0.16 4.58 18.00
CA MET A 264 -0.32 3.54 17.09
C MET A 264 0.81 2.75 16.40
N LEU A 265 2.02 3.32 16.27
CA LEU A 265 3.12 2.71 15.53
C LEU A 265 3.54 1.35 16.12
N LYS A 266 3.44 1.17 17.43
CA LYS A 266 3.76 -0.10 18.10
C LYS A 266 2.86 -1.27 17.66
N ASP A 267 1.61 -0.97 17.28
CA ASP A 267 0.59 -1.94 16.86
C ASP A 267 0.35 -1.94 15.34
N THR A 268 1.02 -1.02 14.61
CA THR A 268 0.87 -0.87 13.16
C THR A 268 2.19 -1.15 12.46
N LEU A 269 2.26 -2.24 11.68
CA LEU A 269 3.39 -2.53 10.82
C LEU A 269 3.28 -1.74 9.52
N VAL A 270 4.24 -0.85 9.28
CA VAL A 270 4.39 -0.12 8.02
C VAL A 270 5.48 -0.78 7.19
N VAL A 271 5.17 -1.14 5.94
CA VAL A 271 6.10 -1.80 5.02
C VAL A 271 6.20 -0.99 3.74
N TRP A 272 7.42 -0.64 3.35
CA TRP A 272 7.71 -0.06 2.04
C TRP A 272 8.46 -1.08 1.19
N ALA A 273 7.86 -1.49 0.10
CA ALA A 273 8.42 -2.50 -0.78
C ALA A 273 8.24 -2.14 -2.26
N CYS A 274 9.04 -2.76 -3.11
CA CYS A 274 8.83 -2.85 -4.55
C CYS A 274 8.97 -4.30 -5.00
N GLU A 275 8.56 -4.57 -6.22
CA GLU A 275 8.44 -5.93 -6.75
C GLU A 275 9.78 -6.57 -7.12
N PHE A 276 10.81 -5.76 -7.36
CA PHE A 276 12.20 -6.16 -7.62
C PHE A 276 13.15 -4.97 -7.49
N GLY A 277 14.45 -5.23 -7.60
CA GLY A 277 15.51 -4.22 -7.60
C GLY A 277 15.92 -3.74 -8.98
N ARG A 278 17.05 -3.05 -9.01
CA ARG A 278 17.68 -2.53 -10.24
C ARG A 278 19.12 -2.99 -10.35
N THR A 279 19.58 -3.26 -11.59
CA THR A 279 20.95 -3.69 -11.83
C THR A 279 21.96 -2.64 -11.37
N PRO A 280 23.10 -3.02 -10.78
CA PRO A 280 24.21 -2.09 -10.58
C PRO A 280 24.85 -1.62 -11.88
N MET A 281 24.62 -2.32 -13.00
CA MET A 281 25.08 -1.94 -14.33
C MET A 281 24.11 -0.96 -14.98
N ALA A 282 24.69 -0.06 -15.80
CA ALA A 282 23.92 0.91 -16.55
C ALA A 282 23.15 0.28 -17.73
N GLN A 283 21.91 0.71 -17.90
CA GLN A 283 21.13 0.58 -19.13
C GLN A 283 20.88 2.01 -19.66
N GLY A 284 21.72 2.45 -20.61
CA GLY A 284 21.69 3.84 -21.05
C GLY A 284 22.01 4.80 -19.90
N SER A 285 21.11 5.73 -19.61
CA SER A 285 21.18 6.65 -18.47
C SER A 285 20.31 6.20 -17.27
N GLY A 286 19.89 4.95 -17.24
CA GLY A 286 19.10 4.33 -16.19
C GLY A 286 19.62 2.96 -15.80
N ARG A 287 18.75 2.16 -15.17
CA ARG A 287 19.05 0.81 -14.71
C ARG A 287 17.97 -0.16 -15.17
N ASP A 288 18.37 -1.41 -15.44
CA ASP A 288 17.45 -2.49 -15.78
C ASP A 288 16.87 -3.15 -14.53
N HIS A 289 15.84 -3.98 -14.70
CA HIS A 289 15.25 -4.80 -13.67
C HIS A 289 16.25 -5.79 -13.10
N HIS A 290 16.16 -6.08 -11.81
CA HIS A 290 17.05 -7.01 -11.13
C HIS A 290 16.38 -7.76 -10.00
N ILE A 291 16.52 -9.10 -10.00
CA ILE A 291 15.82 -9.98 -9.07
C ILE A 291 16.69 -10.52 -7.92
N LYS A 292 18.01 -10.33 -7.98
CA LYS A 292 18.97 -11.01 -7.08
C LYS A 292 19.37 -10.21 -5.85
N GLY A 293 19.00 -8.96 -5.79
CA GLY A 293 19.31 -8.10 -4.65
C GLY A 293 18.53 -6.79 -4.74
N TYR A 294 17.72 -6.50 -3.72
CA TYR A 294 17.04 -5.22 -3.56
C TYR A 294 16.70 -4.96 -2.09
N SER A 295 16.19 -3.77 -1.82
CA SER A 295 15.93 -3.33 -0.47
C SER A 295 14.46 -2.99 -0.26
N MET A 296 13.99 -3.19 0.96
CA MET A 296 12.75 -2.65 1.50
C MET A 296 13.03 -2.07 2.89
N TRP A 297 12.06 -1.36 3.44
CA TRP A 297 12.11 -1.01 4.86
C TRP A 297 10.78 -1.30 5.55
N MET A 298 10.86 -1.51 6.86
CA MET A 298 9.71 -1.71 7.74
C MET A 298 9.86 -0.84 8.97
N ALA A 299 8.73 -0.45 9.56
CA ALA A 299 8.70 0.28 10.83
C ALA A 299 7.47 -0.12 11.65
N GLY A 300 7.55 -0.04 12.97
CA GLY A 300 6.45 -0.36 13.87
C GLY A 300 6.11 -1.84 13.95
N GLY A 301 4.95 -2.17 14.53
CA GLY A 301 4.43 -3.54 14.61
C GLY A 301 5.39 -4.56 15.24
N GLY A 302 6.21 -4.14 16.22
CA GLY A 302 7.20 -5.01 16.89
C GLY A 302 8.50 -5.24 16.12
N ILE A 303 8.70 -4.58 14.96
CA ILE A 303 9.98 -4.61 14.23
C ILE A 303 11.05 -3.88 15.06
N LYS A 304 12.24 -4.46 15.15
CA LYS A 304 13.39 -3.80 15.79
C LYS A 304 13.80 -2.56 14.98
N PRO A 305 13.69 -1.36 15.55
CA PRO A 305 13.96 -0.12 14.83
C PRO A 305 15.46 0.18 14.74
N GLY A 306 15.84 1.15 13.91
CA GLY A 306 17.17 1.71 13.81
C GLY A 306 18.23 0.70 13.35
N MET A 307 17.92 -0.20 12.41
CA MET A 307 18.89 -1.20 11.98
C MET A 307 18.86 -1.45 10.46
N THR A 308 19.98 -1.98 9.99
CA THR A 308 20.08 -2.56 8.64
C THR A 308 20.20 -4.08 8.78
N TYR A 309 19.42 -4.83 8.02
CA TYR A 309 19.39 -6.29 8.01
C TYR A 309 19.84 -6.84 6.66
N GLY A 310 20.77 -7.78 6.70
CA GLY A 310 21.32 -8.41 5.51
C GLY A 310 22.21 -7.50 4.65
N ALA A 311 22.86 -8.10 3.67
CA ALA A 311 23.74 -7.39 2.75
C ALA A 311 23.73 -7.97 1.34
N THR A 312 24.16 -7.14 0.39
CA THR A 312 24.52 -7.56 -0.96
C THR A 312 26.05 -7.73 -1.06
N ASP A 313 26.51 -8.34 -2.17
CA ASP A 313 27.91 -8.33 -2.56
C ASP A 313 28.43 -6.90 -2.79
N GLU A 314 29.75 -6.76 -2.97
CA GLU A 314 30.42 -5.44 -3.18
C GLU A 314 29.89 -4.65 -4.39
N LEU A 315 29.30 -5.34 -5.37
CA LEU A 315 28.72 -4.70 -6.54
C LEU A 315 27.24 -4.33 -6.36
N GLY A 316 26.60 -4.78 -5.27
CA GLY A 316 25.16 -4.68 -5.10
C GLY A 316 24.36 -5.57 -6.06
N TYR A 317 24.99 -6.65 -6.55
CA TYR A 317 24.37 -7.53 -7.55
C TYR A 317 23.63 -8.72 -6.92
N ASN A 318 24.22 -9.41 -5.97
CA ASN A 318 23.57 -10.53 -5.29
C ASN A 318 23.34 -10.21 -3.82
N ALA A 319 22.20 -10.59 -3.28
CA ALA A 319 22.02 -10.72 -1.85
C ALA A 319 22.88 -11.89 -1.34
N VAL A 320 23.72 -11.68 -0.33
CA VAL A 320 24.72 -12.64 0.14
C VAL A 320 24.67 -12.91 1.65
N GLU A 321 24.11 -12.02 2.43
CA GLU A 321 23.96 -12.16 3.87
C GLU A 321 22.50 -12.06 4.27
N ASN A 322 22.04 -13.02 5.10
CA ASN A 322 20.66 -13.08 5.60
C ASN A 322 19.62 -12.87 4.46
N VAL A 323 19.74 -13.65 3.39
CA VAL A 323 18.93 -13.54 2.18
C VAL A 323 17.46 -13.84 2.49
N VAL A 324 16.56 -12.95 2.05
CA VAL A 324 15.11 -13.03 2.25
C VAL A 324 14.39 -13.18 0.92
#